data_707eb171440257f9043cd6afed9cea9d
#
_entry.id   707eb171440257f9043cd6afed9cea9d
#
_cell.length_a   1.000
_cell.length_b   1.000
_cell.length_c   1.000
_cell.angle_alpha   90.00
_cell.angle_beta   90.00
_cell.angle_gamma   90.00
#
_symmetry.space_group_name_H-M   'P 1'
#
loop_
_entity.id
_entity.type
_entity.pdbx_description
1 polymer ?
#
loop_
_entity_poly.entity_id
_entity_poly.type
_entity_poly.pdbx_seq_one_letter_code
_entity_poly.pdbx_strand_id
1 'polypeptide(L)'
;MRKLYAMWMLVCFSVAQLNAQESNKGQLTGSLESNSIYYVEDTGLDAGSSVNPDDHFGSNNYLKLDYSYGKFSAGIQLEGFLPALQGYDYAVYGNGKRTLLGAKYVSWQDENFGFRAGDIYDQYGSGLVFRSYEDRALGFNNSIEGVQGRYEYKEY
;
A
#
# COMPACT_ATOMS: atom_id res chain seq x y z
N MET A 1 1.14 11.93 -30.34
CA MET A 1 0.95 11.66 -28.89
C MET A 1 0.08 10.44 -28.61
N ARG A 2 -1.11 10.24 -29.20
CA ARG A 2 -2.00 9.05 -28.98
C ARG A 2 -1.31 7.70 -29.24
N LYS A 3 -0.35 7.59 -30.17
CA LYS A 3 0.36 6.32 -30.48
C LYS A 3 1.41 5.93 -29.42
N LEU A 4 1.93 6.91 -28.68
CA LEU A 4 2.90 6.64 -27.58
C LEU A 4 2.22 5.99 -26.38
N TYR A 5 1.00 6.42 -26.03
CA TYR A 5 0.23 5.85 -24.92
C TYR A 5 -0.21 4.40 -25.19
N ALA A 6 -0.57 4.10 -26.44
CA ALA A 6 -0.91 2.73 -26.83
C ALA A 6 0.29 1.79 -26.75
N MET A 7 1.49 2.27 -27.07
CA MET A 7 2.74 1.51 -26.97
C MET A 7 3.13 1.26 -25.50
N TRP A 8 2.94 2.25 -24.62
CA TRP A 8 3.16 2.08 -23.18
C TRP A 8 2.17 1.09 -22.55
N MET A 9 0.90 1.13 -22.93
CA MET A 9 -0.11 0.16 -22.48
C MET A 9 0.24 -1.28 -22.92
N LEU A 10 0.75 -1.46 -24.13
CA LEU A 10 1.14 -2.77 -24.66
C LEU A 10 2.37 -3.33 -23.94
N VAL A 11 3.34 -2.47 -23.58
CA VAL A 11 4.53 -2.85 -22.81
C VAL A 11 4.15 -3.27 -21.38
N CYS A 12 3.22 -2.55 -20.73
CA CYS A 12 2.73 -2.95 -19.41
C CYS A 12 1.99 -4.29 -19.45
N PHE A 13 1.26 -4.60 -20.51
CA PHE A 13 0.51 -5.86 -20.65
C PHE A 13 1.42 -7.07 -20.95
N SER A 14 2.54 -6.87 -21.64
CA SER A 14 3.50 -7.95 -21.95
C SER A 14 4.36 -8.36 -20.75
N VAL A 15 4.56 -7.50 -19.77
CA VAL A 15 5.30 -7.83 -18.53
C VAL A 15 4.47 -8.74 -17.60
N ALA A 16 3.13 -8.72 -17.71
CA ALA A 16 2.25 -9.55 -16.90
C ALA A 16 2.25 -11.05 -17.25
N GLN A 17 2.85 -11.45 -18.39
CA GLN A 17 2.81 -12.84 -18.87
C GLN A 17 4.05 -13.69 -18.50
N LEU A 18 5.01 -13.15 -17.74
CA LEU A 18 6.30 -13.84 -17.50
C LEU A 18 6.33 -14.80 -16.29
N ASN A 19 5.22 -15.11 -15.65
CA ASN A 19 5.22 -15.83 -14.39
C ASN A 19 4.50 -17.18 -14.40
N ALA A 20 4.79 -18.04 -15.36
CA ALA A 20 4.37 -19.43 -15.32
C ALA A 20 5.58 -20.37 -15.52
N GLN A 21 6.54 -20.35 -14.60
CA GLN A 21 7.61 -21.36 -14.59
C GLN A 21 8.14 -21.68 -13.20
N GLU A 22 7.87 -22.94 -12.84
CA GLU A 22 8.58 -23.87 -11.94
C GLU A 22 9.19 -23.43 -10.60
N SER A 23 8.90 -24.23 -9.63
CA SER A 23 9.02 -24.33 -8.18
C SER A 23 10.39 -24.05 -7.50
N ASN A 24 11.38 -23.54 -8.20
CA ASN A 24 12.69 -23.17 -7.64
C ASN A 24 13.08 -21.70 -7.90
N LYS A 25 12.16 -20.90 -8.40
CA LYS A 25 12.39 -19.46 -8.63
C LYS A 25 11.53 -18.67 -7.68
N GLY A 26 12.06 -17.55 -7.18
CA GLY A 26 11.28 -16.64 -6.33
C GLY A 26 10.00 -16.19 -7.03
N GLN A 27 8.94 -15.96 -6.27
CA GLN A 27 7.64 -15.51 -6.76
C GLN A 27 7.50 -14.00 -6.47
N LEU A 28 7.25 -13.22 -7.53
CA LEU A 28 6.86 -11.82 -7.43
C LEU A 28 5.36 -11.70 -7.61
N THR A 29 4.68 -11.09 -6.64
CA THR A 29 3.26 -10.74 -6.72
C THR A 29 3.10 -9.24 -6.60
N GLY A 30 2.07 -8.69 -7.22
CA GLY A 30 1.80 -7.27 -7.17
C GLY A 30 0.31 -6.97 -7.24
N SER A 31 -0.09 -5.88 -6.60
CA SER A 31 -1.45 -5.34 -6.70
C SER A 31 -1.39 -3.83 -6.90
N LEU A 32 -2.27 -3.35 -7.75
CA LEU A 32 -2.52 -1.92 -7.96
C LEU A 32 -3.97 -1.63 -7.60
N GLU A 33 -4.16 -0.70 -6.67
CA GLU A 33 -5.45 -0.16 -6.29
C GLU A 33 -5.48 1.32 -6.64
N SER A 34 -6.56 1.77 -7.29
CA SER A 34 -6.76 3.18 -7.65
C SER A 34 -8.19 3.58 -7.31
N ASN A 35 -8.33 4.49 -6.38
CA ASN A 35 -9.60 5.09 -5.97
C ASN A 35 -9.65 6.51 -6.48
N SER A 36 -10.57 6.81 -7.41
CA SER A 36 -10.67 8.12 -8.05
C SER A 36 -12.10 8.65 -7.98
N ILE A 37 -12.22 9.93 -7.69
CA ILE A 37 -13.50 10.62 -7.58
C ILE A 37 -13.43 11.91 -8.41
N TYR A 38 -14.51 12.19 -9.15
CA TYR A 38 -14.74 13.47 -9.76
C TYR A 38 -15.81 14.21 -8.97
N TYR A 39 -15.47 15.38 -8.46
CA TYR A 39 -16.35 16.21 -7.63
C TYR A 39 -17.12 17.16 -8.54
N VAL A 40 -18.43 17.17 -8.39
CA VAL A 40 -19.31 18.11 -9.07
C VAL A 40 -19.83 19.10 -8.04
N GLU A 41 -19.73 20.40 -8.34
CA GLU A 41 -20.32 21.43 -7.49
C GLU A 41 -21.82 21.29 -7.42
N ASP A 42 -22.37 21.25 -6.22
CA ASP A 42 -23.80 21.39 -5.97
C ASP A 42 -24.07 22.81 -5.45
N THR A 43 -24.50 23.68 -6.34
CA THR A 43 -24.82 25.08 -6.03
C THR A 43 -26.02 25.25 -5.10
N GLY A 44 -26.78 24.17 -4.85
CA GLY A 44 -27.91 24.15 -3.91
C GLY A 44 -27.51 23.85 -2.46
N LEU A 45 -26.34 23.28 -2.26
CA LEU A 45 -25.71 23.07 -0.97
C LEU A 45 -24.68 24.16 -0.80
N ASP A 46 -24.99 25.20 -0.03
CA ASP A 46 -24.01 26.19 0.43
C ASP A 46 -23.04 25.53 1.41
N ALA A 47 -22.26 24.60 0.90
CA ALA A 47 -21.16 23.98 1.60
C ALA A 47 -20.03 25.00 1.68
N GLY A 48 -20.08 25.85 2.71
CA GLY A 48 -19.08 26.88 2.90
C GLY A 48 -17.67 26.35 2.66
N SER A 49 -17.10 26.72 1.53
CA SER A 49 -15.67 26.85 1.20
C SER A 49 -14.69 25.72 1.54
N SER A 50 -15.08 24.52 1.87
CA SER A 50 -14.13 23.44 2.16
C SER A 50 -13.75 22.58 0.95
N VAL A 51 -14.44 22.75 -0.15
CA VAL A 51 -14.10 22.11 -1.42
C VAL A 51 -13.20 23.07 -2.19
N ASN A 52 -11.95 22.69 -2.48
CA ASN A 52 -11.11 23.49 -3.37
C ASN A 52 -11.78 23.52 -4.76
N PRO A 53 -12.35 24.64 -5.21
CA PRO A 53 -13.08 24.69 -6.48
C PRO A 53 -12.19 24.42 -7.70
N ASP A 54 -10.87 24.46 -7.54
CA ASP A 54 -9.91 24.22 -8.60
C ASP A 54 -9.58 22.74 -8.80
N ASP A 55 -9.87 21.88 -7.82
CA ASP A 55 -9.56 20.44 -7.86
C ASP A 55 -10.84 19.59 -7.92
N HIS A 56 -11.43 19.49 -9.12
CA HIS A 56 -12.59 18.61 -9.33
C HIS A 56 -12.28 17.11 -9.33
N PHE A 57 -11.00 16.72 -9.29
CA PHE A 57 -10.59 15.33 -9.39
C PHE A 57 -9.65 14.96 -8.23
N GLY A 58 -9.99 13.88 -7.53
CA GLY A 58 -9.15 13.28 -6.50
C GLY A 58 -8.80 11.83 -6.84
N SER A 59 -7.58 11.38 -6.52
CA SER A 59 -7.16 10.00 -6.75
C SER A 59 -6.13 9.54 -5.72
N ASN A 60 -6.45 8.45 -5.02
CA ASN A 60 -5.55 7.74 -4.13
C ASN A 60 -5.14 6.41 -4.77
N ASN A 61 -3.85 6.21 -4.97
CA ASN A 61 -3.30 5.06 -5.67
C ASN A 61 -2.31 4.33 -4.78
N TYR A 62 -2.38 3.00 -4.77
CA TYR A 62 -1.52 2.12 -3.99
C TYR A 62 -0.96 1.02 -4.89
N LEU A 63 0.37 0.94 -4.99
CA LEU A 63 1.07 -0.15 -5.66
C LEU A 63 1.79 -0.97 -4.61
N LYS A 64 1.39 -2.22 -4.44
CA LYS A 64 2.05 -3.18 -3.56
C LYS A 64 2.78 -4.23 -4.38
N LEU A 65 4.04 -4.49 -4.03
CA LEU A 65 4.87 -5.53 -4.61
C LEU A 65 5.43 -6.39 -3.49
N ASP A 66 5.23 -7.71 -3.59
CA ASP A 66 5.75 -8.71 -2.66
C ASP A 66 6.56 -9.76 -3.42
N TYR A 67 7.74 -10.06 -2.93
CA TYR A 67 8.62 -11.10 -3.44
C TYR A 67 8.81 -12.17 -2.37
N SER A 68 8.70 -13.45 -2.75
CA SER A 68 8.93 -14.58 -1.86
C SER A 68 9.88 -15.59 -2.50
N TYR A 69 10.79 -16.14 -1.69
CA TYR A 69 11.72 -17.19 -2.08
C TYR A 69 12.03 -18.10 -0.89
N GLY A 70 11.54 -19.33 -0.94
CA GLY A 70 11.67 -20.28 0.16
C GLY A 70 11.11 -19.71 1.48
N LYS A 71 11.96 -19.54 2.47
CA LYS A 71 11.61 -18.99 3.79
C LYS A 71 11.68 -17.45 3.87
N PHE A 72 12.14 -16.79 2.82
CA PHE A 72 12.26 -15.33 2.75
C PHE A 72 11.09 -14.70 2.03
N SER A 73 10.67 -13.54 2.52
CA SER A 73 9.81 -12.63 1.78
C SER A 73 10.22 -11.17 2.01
N ALA A 74 9.96 -10.36 1.02
CA ALA A 74 10.18 -8.91 1.08
C ALA A 74 9.06 -8.21 0.33
N GLY A 75 8.66 -7.03 0.79
CA GLY A 75 7.62 -6.27 0.14
C GLY A 75 7.80 -4.77 0.28
N ILE A 76 7.21 -4.04 -0.67
CA ILE A 76 7.10 -2.59 -0.66
C ILE A 76 5.70 -2.16 -1.06
N GLN A 77 5.25 -1.05 -0.49
CA GLN A 77 4.03 -0.35 -0.88
C GLN A 77 4.37 1.09 -1.23
N LEU A 78 4.01 1.49 -2.44
CA LEU A 78 4.11 2.86 -2.91
C LEU A 78 2.72 3.48 -2.96
N GLU A 79 2.61 4.73 -2.53
CA GLU A 79 1.37 5.47 -2.47
C GLU A 79 1.48 6.74 -3.31
N GLY A 80 0.44 7.05 -4.07
CA GLY A 80 0.38 8.24 -4.92
C GLY A 80 -0.97 8.94 -4.80
N PHE A 81 -0.94 10.22 -4.41
CA PHE A 81 -2.13 11.07 -4.25
C PHE A 81 -2.12 12.16 -5.33
N LEU A 82 -3.18 12.20 -6.19
CA LEU A 82 -3.15 12.99 -7.42
C LEU A 82 -4.45 13.76 -7.72
N PRO A 83 -4.78 14.82 -6.97
CA PRO A 83 -4.58 15.07 -5.55
C PRO A 83 -5.27 14.02 -4.68
N ALA A 84 -5.06 14.04 -3.38
CA ALA A 84 -5.74 13.11 -2.48
C ALA A 84 -7.25 13.32 -2.48
N LEU A 85 -7.98 12.25 -2.20
CA LEU A 85 -9.42 12.31 -1.99
C LEU A 85 -9.74 13.21 -0.79
N GLN A 86 -10.88 13.89 -0.83
CA GLN A 86 -11.35 14.70 0.30
C GLN A 86 -11.49 13.86 1.57
N GLY A 87 -11.12 14.45 2.70
CA GLY A 87 -11.11 13.78 4.00
C GLY A 87 -9.79 13.08 4.32
N TYR A 88 -8.85 13.00 3.38
CA TYR A 88 -7.49 12.56 3.67
C TYR A 88 -6.67 13.72 4.21
N ASP A 89 -6.11 13.54 5.39
CA ASP A 89 -5.26 14.56 6.01
C ASP A 89 -3.84 14.49 5.45
N TYR A 90 -3.47 15.47 4.67
CA TYR A 90 -2.12 15.63 4.11
C TYR A 90 -1.02 15.73 5.19
N ALA A 91 -1.36 16.17 6.39
CA ALA A 91 -0.41 16.27 7.49
C ALA A 91 0.04 14.89 7.99
N VAL A 92 -0.81 13.89 7.88
CA VAL A 92 -0.49 12.49 8.24
C VAL A 92 0.39 11.86 7.17
N TYR A 93 0.20 12.21 5.90
CA TYR A 93 0.91 11.64 4.76
C TYR A 93 2.08 12.52 4.25
N GLY A 94 2.93 12.98 5.15
CA GLY A 94 4.24 13.49 4.78
C GLY A 94 4.27 14.89 4.17
N ASN A 95 3.66 15.86 4.80
CA ASN A 95 3.82 17.28 4.46
C ASN A 95 3.44 17.63 3.02
N GLY A 96 2.32 17.14 2.52
CA GLY A 96 1.83 17.44 1.18
C GLY A 96 2.57 16.75 0.04
N LYS A 97 3.35 15.70 0.32
CA LYS A 97 3.97 14.89 -0.73
C LYS A 97 2.91 14.08 -1.46
N ARG A 98 2.99 14.11 -2.79
CA ARG A 98 2.07 13.37 -3.67
C ARG A 98 2.40 11.89 -3.82
N THR A 99 3.60 11.47 -3.40
CA THR A 99 4.06 10.09 -3.52
C THR A 99 4.85 9.73 -2.27
N LEU A 100 4.51 8.61 -1.67
CA LEU A 100 5.10 8.11 -0.42
C LEU A 100 5.54 6.66 -0.57
N LEU A 101 6.55 6.28 0.20
CA LEU A 101 6.82 4.89 0.53
C LEU A 101 5.96 4.55 1.75
N GLY A 102 4.83 3.87 1.52
CA GLY A 102 3.84 3.57 2.55
C GLY A 102 4.30 2.48 3.49
N ALA A 103 4.82 1.37 2.95
CA ALA A 103 5.35 0.28 3.76
C ALA A 103 6.50 -0.43 3.05
N LYS A 104 7.43 -0.98 3.84
CA LYS A 104 8.53 -1.82 3.39
C LYS A 104 8.86 -2.86 4.44
N TYR A 105 9.15 -4.09 4.01
CA TYR A 105 9.58 -5.11 4.95
C TYR A 105 10.46 -6.16 4.29
N VAL A 106 11.23 -6.84 5.13
CA VAL A 106 11.84 -8.14 4.85
C VAL A 106 11.48 -9.09 5.98
N SER A 107 11.24 -10.36 5.67
CA SER A 107 10.96 -11.36 6.68
C SER A 107 11.56 -12.71 6.31
N TRP A 108 11.83 -13.49 7.34
CA TRP A 108 12.24 -14.86 7.24
C TRP A 108 11.39 -15.68 8.22
N GLN A 109 10.84 -16.80 7.76
CA GLN A 109 9.94 -17.65 8.53
C GLN A 109 10.34 -19.12 8.40
N ASP A 110 10.57 -19.75 9.53
CA ASP A 110 10.71 -21.20 9.66
C ASP A 110 9.54 -21.78 10.46
N GLU A 111 9.56 -23.08 10.70
CA GLU A 111 8.48 -23.77 11.42
C GLU A 111 8.24 -23.21 12.83
N ASN A 112 9.31 -22.92 13.54
CA ASN A 112 9.27 -22.49 14.95
C ASN A 112 9.79 -21.09 15.19
N PHE A 113 10.46 -20.49 14.21
CA PHE A 113 11.10 -19.20 14.36
C PHE A 113 10.77 -18.27 13.18
N GLY A 114 10.44 -17.05 13.49
CA GLY A 114 10.20 -16.01 12.49
C GLY A 114 10.93 -14.72 12.86
N PHE A 115 11.33 -14.00 11.82
CA PHE A 115 11.96 -12.69 11.92
C PHE A 115 11.36 -11.75 10.89
N ARG A 116 11.11 -10.50 11.28
CA ARG A 116 10.65 -9.43 10.39
C ARG A 116 11.38 -8.13 10.72
N ALA A 117 11.82 -7.42 9.69
CA ALA A 117 12.36 -6.06 9.81
C ALA A 117 11.66 -5.13 8.82
N GLY A 118 11.45 -3.88 9.21
CA GLY A 118 10.73 -2.87 8.45
C GLY A 118 9.40 -2.51 9.11
N ASP A 119 8.38 -2.27 8.31
CA ASP A 119 7.06 -1.91 8.80
C ASP A 119 6.33 -3.14 9.36
N ILE A 120 5.90 -3.04 10.60
CA ILE A 120 5.24 -4.08 11.38
C ILE A 120 3.79 -3.68 11.60
N TYR A 121 2.88 -4.55 11.17
CA TYR A 121 1.46 -4.50 11.47
C TYR A 121 1.13 -5.71 12.32
N ASP A 122 0.82 -5.50 13.59
CA ASP A 122 0.54 -6.58 14.52
C ASP A 122 -0.44 -6.14 15.62
N GLN A 123 -1.02 -7.10 16.29
CA GLN A 123 -1.92 -6.89 17.41
C GLN A 123 -1.63 -7.92 18.50
N TYR A 124 -1.43 -7.46 19.73
CA TYR A 124 -1.25 -8.34 20.88
C TYR A 124 -2.55 -8.46 21.70
N GLY A 125 -3.01 -9.70 21.84
CA GLY A 125 -4.25 -10.00 22.55
C GLY A 125 -5.47 -9.31 21.91
N SER A 126 -6.27 -8.64 22.73
CA SER A 126 -7.45 -7.89 22.27
C SER A 126 -7.14 -6.56 21.57
N GLY A 127 -5.87 -6.19 21.46
CA GLY A 127 -5.45 -4.93 20.87
C GLY A 127 -5.48 -3.72 21.82
N LEU A 128 -5.80 -3.93 23.09
CA LEU A 128 -5.83 -2.84 24.08
C LEU A 128 -4.44 -2.33 24.41
N VAL A 129 -3.42 -3.19 24.40
CA VAL A 129 -2.03 -2.81 24.72
C VAL A 129 -1.29 -2.37 23.48
N PHE A 130 -1.47 -3.10 22.39
CA PHE A 130 -0.79 -2.81 21.12
C PHE A 130 -1.64 -3.27 19.95
N ARG A 131 -1.85 -2.36 19.01
CA ARG A 131 -2.46 -2.62 17.71
C ARG A 131 -1.89 -1.66 16.68
N SER A 132 -1.31 -2.21 15.62
CA SER A 132 -0.77 -1.48 14.48
C SER A 132 -1.41 -1.99 13.20
N TYR A 133 -2.03 -1.08 12.44
CA TYR A 133 -2.79 -1.44 11.23
C TYR A 133 -2.85 -0.27 10.25
N GLU A 134 -3.23 -0.58 9.02
CA GLU A 134 -3.57 0.38 7.99
C GLU A 134 -5.08 0.32 7.73
N ASP A 135 -5.72 1.48 7.69
CA ASP A 135 -7.09 1.66 7.22
C ASP A 135 -7.11 2.72 6.13
N ARG A 136 -7.18 2.25 4.89
CA ARG A 136 -7.15 3.13 3.71
C ARG A 136 -8.41 3.95 3.54
N ALA A 137 -9.56 3.48 4.05
CA ALA A 137 -10.80 4.23 4.00
C ALA A 137 -10.77 5.46 4.91
N LEU A 138 -10.06 5.35 6.04
CA LEU A 138 -9.86 6.43 6.98
C LEU A 138 -8.57 7.23 6.72
N GLY A 139 -7.75 6.80 5.77
CA GLY A 139 -6.45 7.39 5.54
C GLY A 139 -5.49 7.24 6.73
N PHE A 140 -5.59 6.16 7.47
CA PHE A 140 -4.86 5.93 8.71
C PHE A 140 -3.84 4.80 8.56
N ASN A 141 -2.60 5.07 8.93
CA ASN A 141 -1.53 4.08 8.98
C ASN A 141 -0.65 4.34 10.21
N ASN A 142 -0.62 3.40 11.15
CA ASN A 142 0.21 3.47 12.36
C ASN A 142 1.20 2.31 12.44
N SER A 143 1.75 1.88 11.30
CA SER A 143 2.83 0.90 11.29
C SER A 143 3.98 1.32 12.21
N ILE A 144 4.65 0.33 12.79
CA ILE A 144 5.88 0.56 13.56
C ILE A 144 7.06 0.09 12.74
N GLU A 145 7.98 1.00 12.44
CA GLU A 145 9.25 0.64 11.81
C GLU A 145 10.19 0.06 12.88
N GLY A 146 10.58 -1.20 12.69
CA GLY A 146 11.40 -1.91 13.67
C GLY A 146 11.78 -3.32 13.28
N VAL A 147 12.10 -4.11 14.29
CA VAL A 147 12.48 -5.51 14.18
C VAL A 147 11.62 -6.34 15.11
N GLN A 148 11.07 -7.45 14.60
CA GLN A 148 10.25 -8.39 15.34
C GLN A 148 10.83 -9.79 15.21
N GLY A 149 10.94 -10.50 16.33
CA GLY A 149 11.22 -11.92 16.38
C GLY A 149 10.00 -12.68 16.93
N ARG A 150 9.70 -13.84 16.37
CA ARG A 150 8.64 -14.73 16.84
C ARG A 150 9.22 -16.13 17.07
N TYR A 151 8.87 -16.75 18.17
CA TYR A 151 9.19 -18.14 18.48
C TYR A 151 7.93 -18.89 18.91
N GLU A 152 7.65 -20.00 18.26
CA GLU A 152 6.51 -20.88 18.59
C GLU A 152 7.05 -22.22 19.12
N TYR A 153 6.76 -22.51 20.39
CA TYR A 153 7.05 -23.80 20.99
C TYR A 153 5.87 -24.75 20.73
N LYS A 154 6.14 -25.87 20.04
CA LYS A 154 5.16 -26.96 19.88
C LYS A 154 5.47 -28.01 20.93
N GLU A 155 4.58 -28.18 21.90
CA GLU A 155 4.57 -29.35 22.77
C GLU A 155 4.00 -30.54 21.98
N TYR A 156 4.79 -31.60 21.87
CA TYR A 156 4.35 -32.87 21.26
C TYR A 156 3.74 -33.79 22.30
#